data_69fc1ccdedf81dc797fb7a7af73a5f25
#
_entry.id   69fc1ccdedf81dc797fb7a7af73a5f25
#
_cell.length_a   1.000
_cell.length_b   1.000
_cell.length_c   1.000
_cell.angle_alpha   90.00
_cell.angle_beta   90.00
_cell.angle_gamma   90.00
#
_symmetry.space_group_name_H-M   'P 1'
#
loop_
_entity.id
_entity.type
_entity.pdbx_description
1 polymer ?
#
loop_
_entity_poly.entity_id
_entity_poly.type
_entity_poly.pdbx_seq_one_letter_code
_entity_poly.pdbx_strand_id
1 'polypeptide(L)'
;MLNASNYLATETLPNGLRLLIRATEPQDDLAGAIQRKASPQSFFYRFLRPKHYLTDEEIASLKNCDFVSQVALIGLVRHNLRMAIVAGARYWITQPDEAEITFMVADDYQKQGIGTAMLNHLCSIARQAGLKRLYALAIPDNEGALRLLNKLGFPCDVQSDPAQRMMHITVHLTSAASTEGMRTDVTHRASATPTE
;
A
#
# COMPACT_ATOMS: atom_id res chain seq x y z
N MET A 1 7.86 -3.49 18.65
CA MET A 1 7.03 -3.14 17.48
C MET A 1 7.93 -2.80 16.32
N LEU A 2 7.52 -3.12 15.09
CA LEU A 2 8.24 -2.74 13.88
C LEU A 2 8.19 -1.21 13.70
N ASN A 3 9.34 -0.58 13.43
CA ASN A 3 9.42 0.83 13.04
C ASN A 3 9.79 0.91 11.56
N ALA A 4 8.93 1.49 10.76
CA ALA A 4 9.08 1.57 9.31
C ALA A 4 9.69 2.91 8.83
N SER A 5 10.25 3.74 9.71
CA SER A 5 10.79 5.08 9.34
C SER A 5 11.91 5.04 8.30
N ASN A 6 12.66 3.94 8.26
CA ASN A 6 13.78 3.74 7.31
C ASN A 6 13.38 2.85 6.12
N TYR A 7 12.08 2.65 5.88
CA TYR A 7 11.64 1.80 4.79
C TYR A 7 12.05 2.36 3.44
N LEU A 8 12.70 1.52 2.63
CA LEU A 8 13.19 1.87 1.29
C LEU A 8 13.15 0.62 0.42
N ALA A 9 12.53 0.71 -0.75
CA ALA A 9 12.48 -0.35 -1.74
C ALA A 9 12.48 0.24 -3.16
N THR A 10 12.89 -0.54 -4.14
CA THR A 10 12.79 -0.18 -5.56
C THR A 10 12.11 -1.32 -6.30
N GLU A 11 11.10 -0.98 -7.07
CA GLU A 11 10.36 -1.89 -7.92
C GLU A 11 10.57 -1.53 -9.39
N THR A 12 10.65 -2.55 -10.25
CA THR A 12 10.53 -2.36 -11.70
C THR A 12 9.17 -2.89 -12.13
N LEU A 13 8.31 -2.00 -12.56
CA LEU A 13 6.95 -2.34 -12.98
C LEU A 13 6.94 -3.03 -14.34
N PRO A 14 5.85 -3.75 -14.72
CA PRO A 14 5.79 -4.49 -15.99
C PRO A 14 6.02 -3.64 -17.25
N ASN A 15 5.74 -2.34 -17.18
CA ASN A 15 6.02 -1.39 -18.28
C ASN A 15 7.45 -0.85 -18.28
N GLY A 16 8.35 -1.38 -17.42
CA GLY A 16 9.73 -0.93 -17.28
C GLY A 16 9.93 0.31 -16.41
N LEU A 17 8.85 0.91 -15.88
CA LEU A 17 8.95 2.06 -14.98
C LEU A 17 9.60 1.65 -13.66
N ARG A 18 10.62 2.38 -13.24
CA ARG A 18 11.26 2.19 -11.93
C ARG A 18 10.56 3.06 -10.90
N LEU A 19 10.02 2.41 -9.88
CA LEU A 19 9.34 3.03 -8.74
C LEU A 19 10.22 2.90 -7.50
N LEU A 20 10.61 4.02 -6.90
CA LEU A 20 11.23 4.07 -5.59
C LEU A 20 10.10 4.23 -4.55
N ILE A 21 10.08 3.35 -3.57
CA ILE A 21 9.08 3.37 -2.47
C ILE A 21 9.83 3.59 -1.17
N ARG A 22 9.47 4.61 -0.43
CA ARG A 22 10.07 4.89 0.88
C ARG A 22 9.07 5.46 1.89
N ALA A 23 9.46 5.42 3.15
CA ALA A 23 8.77 6.16 4.20
C ALA A 23 8.71 7.67 3.86
N THR A 24 7.64 8.33 4.29
CA THR A 24 7.53 9.80 4.16
C THR A 24 8.54 10.50 5.05
N GLU A 25 9.00 11.67 4.61
CA GLU A 25 9.90 12.54 5.33
C GLU A 25 9.25 13.91 5.56
N PRO A 26 9.61 14.65 6.62
CA PRO A 26 8.99 15.96 6.93
C PRO A 26 9.07 16.99 5.81
N GLN A 27 10.12 16.91 4.98
CA GLN A 27 10.34 17.81 3.84
C GLN A 27 9.56 17.44 2.57
N ASP A 28 8.88 16.28 2.54
CA ASP A 28 8.10 15.89 1.38
C ASP A 28 6.94 16.84 1.13
N ASP A 29 6.83 17.33 -0.10
CA ASP A 29 5.70 18.15 -0.54
C ASP A 29 4.52 17.26 -0.96
N LEU A 30 3.95 16.55 0.02
CA LEU A 30 2.83 15.63 -0.19
C LEU A 30 1.58 16.39 -0.67
N ALA A 31 1.30 17.54 -0.04
CA ALA A 31 0.15 18.36 -0.39
C ALA A 31 0.24 18.86 -1.84
N GLY A 32 1.37 19.44 -2.21
CA GLY A 32 1.57 19.91 -3.57
C GLY A 32 1.60 18.77 -4.61
N ALA A 33 2.14 17.60 -4.27
CA ALA A 33 2.13 16.45 -5.17
C ALA A 33 0.69 15.96 -5.42
N ILE A 34 -0.14 15.89 -4.38
CA ILE A 34 -1.56 15.51 -4.48
C ILE A 34 -2.32 16.57 -5.27
N GLN A 35 -2.23 17.84 -4.88
CA GLN A 35 -3.02 18.92 -5.48
C GLN A 35 -2.73 19.15 -6.97
N ARG A 36 -1.47 18.98 -7.38
CA ARG A 36 -1.08 19.22 -8.79
C ARG A 36 -1.41 18.06 -9.73
N LYS A 37 -1.64 16.86 -9.20
CA LYS A 37 -1.68 15.62 -10.02
C LYS A 37 -2.92 14.77 -9.82
N ALA A 38 -3.88 15.24 -9.04
CA ALA A 38 -5.12 14.55 -8.80
C ALA A 38 -6.31 15.34 -9.35
N SER A 39 -7.16 14.67 -10.11
CA SER A 39 -8.45 15.21 -10.54
C SER A 39 -9.42 15.39 -9.36
N PRO A 40 -10.49 16.18 -9.52
CA PRO A 40 -11.56 16.27 -8.53
C PRO A 40 -12.16 14.91 -8.16
N GLN A 41 -12.23 13.98 -9.12
CA GLN A 41 -12.70 12.63 -8.88
C GLN A 41 -11.73 11.82 -8.01
N SER A 42 -10.42 11.89 -8.28
CA SER A 42 -9.40 11.23 -7.45
C SER A 42 -9.38 11.80 -6.03
N PHE A 43 -9.59 13.11 -5.86
CA PHE A 43 -9.81 13.72 -4.55
C PHE A 43 -11.06 13.19 -3.86
N PHE A 44 -12.18 13.13 -4.58
CA PHE A 44 -13.43 12.63 -4.04
C PHE A 44 -13.28 11.17 -3.57
N TYR A 45 -12.67 10.31 -4.37
CA TYR A 45 -12.41 8.93 -3.99
C TYR A 45 -11.49 8.79 -2.77
N ARG A 46 -10.51 9.69 -2.64
CA ARG A 46 -9.56 9.65 -1.52
C ARG A 46 -10.13 10.16 -0.21
N PHE A 47 -10.96 11.20 -0.26
CA PHE A 47 -11.47 11.89 0.93
C PHE A 47 -12.95 11.60 1.20
N LEU A 48 -13.63 10.86 0.33
CA LEU A 48 -15.03 10.46 0.42
C LEU A 48 -16.00 11.65 0.53
N ARG A 49 -15.54 12.83 0.09
CA ARG A 49 -16.32 14.08 0.05
C ARG A 49 -15.79 14.99 -1.05
N PRO A 50 -16.64 15.87 -1.61
CA PRO A 50 -16.18 16.89 -2.55
C PRO A 50 -15.09 17.75 -1.91
N LYS A 51 -13.94 17.84 -2.57
CA LYS A 51 -12.78 18.56 -2.06
C LYS A 51 -11.86 18.98 -3.19
N HIS A 52 -11.24 20.17 -3.05
CA HIS A 52 -10.32 20.71 -4.05
C HIS A 52 -8.91 21.00 -3.50
N TYR A 53 -8.77 21.05 -2.17
CA TYR A 53 -7.50 21.33 -1.48
C TYR A 53 -7.46 20.61 -0.14
N LEU A 54 -6.26 20.45 0.40
CA LEU A 54 -6.04 19.94 1.75
C LEU A 54 -6.06 21.10 2.76
N THR A 55 -6.67 20.89 3.93
CA THR A 55 -6.54 21.82 5.04
C THR A 55 -5.18 21.70 5.73
N ASP A 56 -4.78 22.68 6.52
CA ASP A 56 -3.52 22.64 7.26
C ASP A 56 -3.46 21.44 8.23
N GLU A 57 -4.58 21.08 8.86
CA GLU A 57 -4.69 19.92 9.75
C GLU A 57 -4.48 18.61 8.97
N GLU A 58 -5.03 18.50 7.77
CA GLU A 58 -4.84 17.32 6.93
C GLU A 58 -3.40 17.22 6.43
N ILE A 59 -2.78 18.35 6.07
CA ILE A 59 -1.36 18.42 5.70
C ILE A 59 -0.50 18.00 6.90
N ALA A 60 -0.79 18.52 8.09
CA ALA A 60 -0.09 18.13 9.31
C ALA A 60 -0.26 16.63 9.61
N SER A 61 -1.47 16.10 9.45
CA SER A 61 -1.74 14.67 9.63
C SER A 61 -0.99 13.78 8.63
N LEU A 62 -0.75 14.24 7.40
CA LEU A 62 0.06 13.51 6.42
C LEU A 62 1.55 13.48 6.78
N LYS A 63 2.05 14.51 7.49
CA LYS A 63 3.45 14.64 7.89
C LYS A 63 3.76 14.01 9.24
N ASN A 64 2.80 13.99 10.16
CA ASN A 64 2.98 13.47 11.51
C ASN A 64 2.73 11.96 11.53
N CYS A 65 3.75 11.20 11.19
CA CYS A 65 3.72 9.73 11.17
C CYS A 65 4.77 9.20 12.15
N ASP A 66 4.37 8.32 13.08
CA ASP A 66 5.27 7.71 14.06
C ASP A 66 5.98 6.45 13.53
N PHE A 67 5.55 5.97 12.38
CA PHE A 67 6.03 4.75 11.72
C PHE A 67 5.91 3.47 12.54
N VAL A 68 5.10 3.49 13.58
CA VAL A 68 4.78 2.37 14.47
C VAL A 68 3.28 2.10 14.47
N SER A 69 2.47 3.06 14.94
CA SER A 69 1.00 2.99 14.89
C SER A 69 0.43 3.56 13.58
N GLN A 70 1.19 4.40 12.92
CA GLN A 70 0.88 4.98 11.62
C GLN A 70 2.07 4.82 10.70
N VAL A 71 1.87 4.22 9.55
CA VAL A 71 2.90 4.08 8.51
C VAL A 71 2.45 4.76 7.24
N ALA A 72 3.28 5.63 6.70
CA ALA A 72 3.03 6.30 5.43
C ALA A 72 4.21 6.10 4.48
N LEU A 73 3.89 5.67 3.27
CA LEU A 73 4.82 5.45 2.18
C LEU A 73 4.51 6.39 1.02
N ILE A 74 5.56 6.81 0.32
CA ILE A 74 5.43 7.48 -0.97
C ILE A 74 6.09 6.67 -2.07
N GLY A 75 5.53 6.77 -3.26
CA GLY A 75 6.08 6.25 -4.50
C GLY A 75 6.64 7.39 -5.34
N LEU A 76 7.90 7.27 -5.72
CA LEU A 76 8.60 8.26 -6.52
C LEU A 76 9.06 7.65 -7.84
N VAL A 77 8.91 8.43 -8.90
CA VAL A 77 9.46 8.10 -10.22
C VAL A 77 10.43 9.19 -10.67
N ARG A 78 11.40 8.79 -11.47
CA ARG A 78 12.32 9.75 -12.08
C ARG A 78 11.62 10.44 -13.25
N HIS A 79 11.47 11.75 -13.14
CA HIS A 79 10.97 12.60 -14.22
C HIS A 79 12.07 13.61 -14.59
N ASN A 80 12.69 13.42 -15.76
CA ASN A 80 13.89 14.13 -16.15
C ASN A 80 15.02 13.93 -15.12
N LEU A 81 15.54 15.03 -14.54
CA LEU A 81 16.63 15.01 -13.54
C LEU A 81 16.13 15.01 -12.07
N ARG A 82 14.82 14.95 -11.83
CA ARG A 82 14.23 15.04 -10.48
C ARG A 82 13.39 13.81 -10.16
N MET A 83 13.28 13.51 -8.88
CA MET A 83 12.31 12.55 -8.37
C MET A 83 10.97 13.25 -8.16
N ALA A 84 9.91 12.66 -8.67
CA ALA A 84 8.55 13.17 -8.52
C ALA A 84 7.73 12.20 -7.67
N ILE A 85 7.05 12.69 -6.64
CA ILE A 85 6.06 11.93 -5.89
C ILE A 85 4.85 11.71 -6.80
N VAL A 86 4.47 10.44 -7.00
CA VAL A 86 3.37 10.03 -7.87
C VAL A 86 2.35 9.15 -7.18
N ALA A 87 2.65 8.67 -5.98
CA ALA A 87 1.74 7.87 -5.19
C ALA A 87 1.98 8.07 -3.70
N GLY A 88 0.95 7.84 -2.90
CA GLY A 88 1.00 7.75 -1.46
C GLY A 88 0.10 6.62 -0.98
N ALA A 89 0.55 5.89 0.05
CA ALA A 89 -0.24 4.89 0.74
C ALA A 89 0.08 4.95 2.23
N ARG A 90 -0.93 4.85 3.08
CA ARG A 90 -0.76 4.85 4.53
C ARG A 90 -1.74 3.93 5.21
N TYR A 91 -1.36 3.43 6.38
CA TYR A 91 -2.30 2.86 7.34
C TYR A 91 -2.15 3.53 8.70
N TRP A 92 -3.19 3.43 9.51
CA TRP A 92 -3.16 3.72 10.94
C TRP A 92 -3.93 2.65 11.70
N ILE A 93 -3.36 2.19 12.80
CA ILE A 93 -3.93 1.13 13.64
C ILE A 93 -5.18 1.67 14.33
N THR A 94 -6.30 1.00 14.14
CA THR A 94 -7.61 1.33 14.73
C THR A 94 -7.98 0.35 15.85
N GLN A 95 -7.48 -0.89 15.78
CA GLN A 95 -7.66 -1.97 16.73
C GLN A 95 -6.34 -2.74 16.87
N PRO A 96 -6.12 -3.55 17.91
CA PRO A 96 -4.84 -4.23 18.14
C PRO A 96 -4.32 -5.05 16.96
N ASP A 97 -5.19 -5.57 16.11
CA ASP A 97 -4.85 -6.42 14.96
C ASP A 97 -5.39 -5.89 13.63
N GLU A 98 -5.88 -4.63 13.61
CA GLU A 98 -6.52 -4.03 12.46
C GLU A 98 -6.08 -2.58 12.25
N ALA A 99 -5.94 -2.20 10.98
CA ALA A 99 -5.64 -0.82 10.59
C ALA A 99 -6.49 -0.37 9.41
N GLU A 100 -6.81 0.91 9.38
CA GLU A 100 -7.40 1.55 8.20
C GLU A 100 -6.32 1.91 7.20
N ILE A 101 -6.58 1.65 5.92
CA ILE A 101 -5.68 2.03 4.82
C ILE A 101 -6.30 3.09 3.95
N THR A 102 -5.45 3.97 3.46
CA THR A 102 -5.79 4.88 2.38
C THR A 102 -4.63 4.97 1.40
N PHE A 103 -4.95 5.16 0.14
CA PHE A 103 -3.95 5.28 -0.92
C PHE A 103 -4.43 6.19 -2.05
N MET A 104 -3.48 6.68 -2.81
CA MET A 104 -3.71 7.50 -3.99
C MET A 104 -2.57 7.36 -4.97
N VAL A 105 -2.89 7.35 -6.25
CA VAL A 105 -1.92 7.42 -7.36
C VAL A 105 -2.29 8.61 -8.22
N ALA A 106 -1.32 9.44 -8.57
CA ALA A 106 -1.48 10.56 -9.49
C ALA A 106 -2.10 10.08 -10.82
N ASP A 107 -3.03 10.83 -11.38
CA ASP A 107 -3.89 10.38 -12.48
C ASP A 107 -3.09 9.89 -13.68
N ASP A 108 -2.05 10.64 -14.09
CA ASP A 108 -1.16 10.28 -15.21
C ASP A 108 -0.38 8.97 -14.99
N TYR A 109 -0.32 8.49 -13.74
CA TYR A 109 0.43 7.29 -13.34
C TYR A 109 -0.47 6.12 -12.93
N GLN A 110 -1.79 6.29 -13.04
CA GLN A 110 -2.74 5.21 -12.78
C GLN A 110 -2.66 4.10 -13.83
N LYS A 111 -3.20 2.91 -13.48
CA LYS A 111 -3.25 1.71 -14.33
C LYS A 111 -1.88 1.19 -14.82
N GLN A 112 -0.79 1.62 -14.18
CA GLN A 112 0.59 1.21 -14.48
C GLN A 112 1.18 0.24 -13.45
N GLY A 113 0.40 -0.26 -12.49
CA GLY A 113 0.85 -1.18 -11.46
C GLY A 113 1.34 -0.51 -10.17
N ILE A 114 1.50 0.83 -10.15
CA ILE A 114 2.02 1.58 -9.00
C ILE A 114 1.20 1.34 -7.74
N GLY A 115 -0.13 1.43 -7.83
CA GLY A 115 -1.00 1.21 -6.67
C GLY A 115 -0.84 -0.20 -6.08
N THR A 116 -0.74 -1.22 -6.93
CA THR A 116 -0.51 -2.61 -6.48
C THR A 116 0.85 -2.74 -5.79
N ALA A 117 1.92 -2.19 -6.35
CA ALA A 117 3.24 -2.20 -5.73
C ALA A 117 3.20 -1.50 -4.36
N MET A 118 2.66 -0.28 -4.27
CA MET A 118 2.53 0.47 -3.02
C MET A 118 1.80 -0.31 -1.93
N LEU A 119 0.66 -0.91 -2.28
CA LEU A 119 -0.15 -1.67 -1.31
C LEU A 119 0.50 -2.99 -0.92
N ASN A 120 1.20 -3.69 -1.83
CA ASN A 120 1.96 -4.89 -1.47
C ASN A 120 3.03 -4.58 -0.42
N HIS A 121 3.77 -3.48 -0.58
CA HIS A 121 4.75 -3.04 0.41
C HIS A 121 4.08 -2.67 1.74
N LEU A 122 2.96 -1.94 1.70
CA LEU A 122 2.22 -1.57 2.90
C LEU A 122 1.67 -2.80 3.64
N CYS A 123 1.10 -3.78 2.92
CA CYS A 123 0.64 -5.05 3.48
C CYS A 123 1.79 -5.86 4.10
N SER A 124 2.96 -5.87 3.46
CA SER A 124 4.16 -6.54 4.00
C SER A 124 4.57 -5.94 5.35
N ILE A 125 4.62 -4.60 5.45
CA ILE A 125 4.93 -3.90 6.70
C ILE A 125 3.86 -4.19 7.76
N ALA A 126 2.58 -4.13 7.41
CA ALA A 126 1.48 -4.40 8.31
C ALA A 126 1.53 -5.83 8.89
N ARG A 127 1.83 -6.83 8.05
CA ARG A 127 2.04 -8.23 8.50
C ARG A 127 3.21 -8.36 9.46
N GLN A 128 4.33 -7.72 9.16
CA GLN A 128 5.51 -7.73 10.04
C GLN A 128 5.23 -7.01 11.38
N ALA A 129 4.34 -6.02 11.38
CA ALA A 129 3.86 -5.35 12.59
C ALA A 129 2.86 -6.21 13.41
N GLY A 130 2.43 -7.37 12.88
CA GLY A 130 1.49 -8.28 13.55
C GLY A 130 0.02 -8.00 13.26
N LEU A 131 -0.30 -7.10 12.33
CA LEU A 131 -1.67 -6.83 11.92
C LEU A 131 -2.23 -8.03 11.14
N LYS A 132 -3.50 -8.33 11.37
CA LYS A 132 -4.23 -9.43 10.71
C LYS A 132 -5.16 -8.92 9.62
N ARG A 133 -5.63 -7.69 9.73
CA ARG A 133 -6.58 -7.08 8.80
C ARG A 133 -6.19 -5.66 8.46
N LEU A 134 -6.43 -5.31 7.21
CA LEU A 134 -6.48 -3.92 6.76
C LEU A 134 -7.87 -3.66 6.19
N TYR A 135 -8.46 -2.51 6.49
CA TYR A 135 -9.71 -2.13 5.85
C TYR A 135 -9.60 -0.78 5.13
N ALA A 136 -10.38 -0.65 4.09
CA ALA A 136 -10.52 0.58 3.33
C ALA A 136 -12.00 0.97 3.23
N LEU A 137 -12.28 2.27 3.31
CA LEU A 137 -13.58 2.82 2.97
C LEU A 137 -13.57 3.26 1.51
N ALA A 138 -14.59 2.89 0.76
CA ALA A 138 -14.74 3.30 -0.62
C ALA A 138 -16.21 3.58 -0.94
N ILE A 139 -16.45 4.41 -1.94
CA ILE A 139 -17.79 4.53 -2.53
C ILE A 139 -17.99 3.45 -3.60
N PRO A 140 -19.23 3.01 -3.86
CA PRO A 140 -19.53 1.94 -4.83
C PRO A 140 -18.96 2.20 -6.23
N ASP A 141 -18.94 3.46 -6.67
CA ASP A 141 -18.45 3.86 -7.99
C ASP A 141 -16.92 3.77 -8.13
N ASN A 142 -16.18 3.57 -7.02
CA ASN A 142 -14.73 3.42 -7.04
C ASN A 142 -14.31 1.97 -7.35
N GLU A 143 -14.72 1.47 -8.51
CA GLU A 143 -14.31 0.14 -8.97
C GLU A 143 -12.79 -0.04 -9.07
N GLY A 144 -12.05 1.08 -9.23
CA GLY A 144 -10.58 1.07 -9.27
C GLY A 144 -9.97 0.57 -7.96
N ALA A 145 -10.50 1.04 -6.83
CA ALA A 145 -10.07 0.58 -5.51
C ALA A 145 -10.38 -0.90 -5.29
N LEU A 146 -11.59 -1.35 -5.63
CA LEU A 146 -11.98 -2.75 -5.52
C LEU A 146 -11.06 -3.67 -6.35
N ARG A 147 -10.86 -3.33 -7.63
CA ARG A 147 -9.96 -4.11 -8.49
C ARG A 147 -8.53 -4.13 -7.97
N LEU A 148 -8.07 -3.03 -7.38
CA LEU A 148 -6.72 -2.94 -6.83
C LEU A 148 -6.55 -3.84 -5.61
N LEU A 149 -7.48 -3.77 -4.65
CA LEU A 149 -7.43 -4.58 -3.43
C LEU A 149 -7.54 -6.07 -3.73
N ASN A 150 -8.41 -6.46 -4.67
CA ASN A 150 -8.52 -7.85 -5.12
C ASN A 150 -7.23 -8.39 -5.80
N LYS A 151 -6.43 -7.52 -6.41
CA LYS A 151 -5.13 -7.90 -7.03
C LYS A 151 -4.02 -8.17 -6.03
N LEU A 152 -4.18 -7.83 -4.75
CA LEU A 152 -3.16 -8.07 -3.73
C LEU A 152 -2.99 -9.56 -3.40
N GLY A 153 -3.90 -10.43 -3.85
CA GLY A 153 -3.84 -11.87 -3.60
C GLY A 153 -4.17 -12.29 -2.17
N PHE A 154 -4.70 -11.37 -1.38
CA PHE A 154 -5.25 -11.64 -0.05
C PHE A 154 -6.77 -11.86 -0.12
N PRO A 155 -7.35 -12.70 0.75
CA PRO A 155 -8.80 -12.77 0.89
C PRO A 155 -9.37 -11.40 1.26
N CYS A 156 -10.45 -11.01 0.58
CA CYS A 156 -11.12 -9.73 0.79
C CYS A 156 -12.61 -9.93 1.05
N ASP A 157 -13.13 -9.27 2.08
CA ASP A 157 -14.57 -9.14 2.32
C ASP A 157 -15.02 -7.74 1.95
N VAL A 158 -16.18 -7.65 1.32
CA VAL A 158 -16.79 -6.37 0.96
C VAL A 158 -18.18 -6.30 1.61
N GLN A 159 -18.35 -5.34 2.49
CA GLN A 159 -19.64 -5.03 3.11
C GLN A 159 -20.14 -3.69 2.59
N SER A 160 -21.36 -3.68 2.07
CA SER A 160 -21.99 -2.46 1.59
C SER A 160 -22.86 -1.85 2.67
N ASP A 161 -22.71 -0.55 2.91
CA ASP A 161 -23.63 0.25 3.70
C ASP A 161 -24.43 1.17 2.76
N PRO A 162 -25.65 0.75 2.35
CA PRO A 162 -26.47 1.54 1.44
C PRO A 162 -26.93 2.88 2.04
N ALA A 163 -27.08 2.97 3.36
CA ALA A 163 -27.53 4.18 4.05
C ALA A 163 -26.46 5.29 3.96
N GLN A 164 -25.19 4.91 4.07
CA GLN A 164 -24.06 5.83 3.93
C GLN A 164 -23.50 5.88 2.51
N ARG A 165 -24.00 5.05 1.58
CA ARG A 165 -23.46 4.88 0.22
C ARG A 165 -21.97 4.57 0.23
N MET A 166 -21.56 3.70 1.14
CA MET A 166 -20.18 3.35 1.40
C MET A 166 -19.97 1.83 1.30
N MET A 167 -18.77 1.44 0.96
CA MET A 167 -18.29 0.07 1.05
C MET A 167 -17.16 0.00 2.08
N HIS A 168 -17.24 -1.00 2.93
CA HIS A 168 -16.17 -1.45 3.81
C HIS A 168 -15.47 -2.63 3.15
N ILE A 169 -14.21 -2.50 2.80
CA ILE A 169 -13.42 -3.54 2.16
C ILE A 169 -12.36 -3.98 3.14
N THR A 170 -12.47 -5.22 3.63
CA THR A 170 -11.50 -5.80 4.57
C THR A 170 -10.58 -6.76 3.84
N VAL A 171 -9.29 -6.53 3.94
CA VAL A 171 -8.21 -7.37 3.41
C VAL A 171 -7.62 -8.19 4.55
N HIS A 172 -7.67 -9.52 4.46
CA HIS A 172 -7.14 -10.43 5.46
C HIS A 172 -5.67 -10.73 5.17
N LEU A 173 -4.77 -10.22 6.01
CA LEU A 173 -3.32 -10.35 5.85
C LEU A 173 -2.78 -11.74 6.19
N THR A 174 -3.57 -12.59 6.84
CA THR A 174 -3.23 -13.99 7.06
C THR A 174 -3.40 -14.74 5.76
N SER A 175 -2.34 -15.36 5.25
CA SER A 175 -2.40 -16.25 4.11
C SER A 175 -3.48 -17.31 4.36
N ALA A 176 -4.39 -17.52 3.42
CA ALA A 176 -5.07 -18.80 3.33
C ALA A 176 -3.99 -19.88 3.30
N ALA A 177 -4.11 -20.88 4.18
CA ALA A 177 -3.10 -21.91 4.42
C ALA A 177 -2.39 -22.31 3.14
N SER A 178 -1.06 -22.26 3.19
CA SER A 178 -0.19 -22.79 2.15
C SER A 178 -0.63 -24.23 1.85
N THR A 179 -1.18 -24.45 0.69
CA THR A 179 -1.39 -25.80 0.18
C THR A 179 0.00 -26.44 0.09
N GLU A 180 0.23 -27.44 0.91
CA GLU A 180 1.39 -28.32 0.85
C GLU A 180 1.63 -28.79 -0.58
N GLY A 181 2.86 -28.74 -1.02
CA GLY A 181 3.26 -29.43 -2.22
C GLY A 181 4.45 -28.86 -2.96
N MET A 182 5.58 -28.72 -2.29
CA MET A 182 6.84 -28.82 -3.02
C MET A 182 7.86 -29.59 -2.17
N ARG A 183 7.77 -30.92 -2.36
CA ARG A 183 8.84 -31.84 -1.96
C ARG A 183 10.08 -31.50 -2.78
N THR A 184 11.07 -30.92 -2.14
CA THR A 184 12.43 -30.95 -2.64
C THR A 184 13.10 -32.17 -2.05
N ASP A 185 13.22 -33.24 -2.85
CA ASP A 185 14.12 -34.35 -2.59
C ASP A 185 15.56 -33.84 -2.64
N VAL A 186 16.13 -33.63 -1.47
CA VAL A 186 17.59 -33.49 -1.34
C VAL A 186 18.14 -34.88 -1.07
N THR A 187 18.57 -35.57 -2.10
CA THR A 187 19.37 -36.80 -2.01
C THR A 187 20.77 -36.43 -1.50
N HIS A 188 21.01 -36.68 -0.24
CA HIS A 188 22.37 -36.74 0.32
C HIS A 188 23.07 -37.99 -0.20
N ARG A 189 24.02 -37.78 -1.11
CA ARG A 189 24.96 -38.81 -1.52
C ARG A 189 26.06 -38.88 -0.49
N ALA A 190 26.03 -39.95 0.32
CA ALA A 190 27.14 -40.31 1.21
C ALA A 190 28.36 -40.74 0.38
N SER A 191 29.48 -40.07 0.60
CA SER A 191 30.78 -40.47 0.09
C SER A 191 31.32 -41.60 1.00
N ALA A 192 31.43 -42.78 0.43
CA ALA A 192 32.19 -43.89 1.00
C ALA A 192 33.67 -43.66 0.77
N THR A 193 34.45 -43.66 1.81
CA THR A 193 35.89 -43.80 1.83
C THR A 193 36.27 -45.27 1.70
N PRO A 194 37.23 -45.67 0.87
CA PRO A 194 37.86 -47.00 0.94
C PRO A 194 39.05 -46.92 1.90
N THR A 195 39.09 -47.91 2.81
CA THR A 195 40.23 -48.25 3.63
C THR A 195 41.18 -49.07 2.80
N GLU A 196 42.44 -48.69 2.69
CA GLU A 196 43.70 -49.38 2.94
C GLU A 196 44.83 -48.40 2.79
#